data_5fd47a7a2bbfef4955d989e11584792d
#
_entry.id   5fd47a7a2bbfef4955d989e11584792d
#
_cell.length_a   1.000
_cell.length_b   1.000
_cell.length_c   1.000
_cell.angle_alpha   90.00
_cell.angle_beta   90.00
_cell.angle_gamma   90.00
#
_symmetry.space_group_name_H-M   'P 1'
#
loop_
_entity.id
_entity.type
_entity.pdbx_description
1 polymer ?
#
loop_
_entity_poly.entity_id
_entity_poly.type
_entity_poly.pdbx_seq_one_letter_code
_entity_poly.pdbx_strand_id
1 'polypeptide(L)'
;YLGYVKTARPDMEPLNVYQSGSEVDDLFMHFNGQYPVKGAMSNDFLWLDPAEEDPQLYTFYEYEKTPEFLEMMNRWNEAGYFTKSALSDTDSQKVKNGKAACSVHNIDSYSGSYIEHPEWKFRYANFTKDVSNLPFTQDALVISNTSENPERALMLYELITSDEDAFNAFFYGIEGTSYEFVDDQVKAL
;
A
#
# COMPACT_ATOMS: atom_id res chain seq x y z
N TYR A 1 10.71 -1.32 -18.53
CA TYR A 1 9.48 -2.08 -18.35
C TYR A 1 8.25 -1.32 -18.87
N LEU A 2 7.99 -0.08 -18.40
CA LEU A 2 6.79 0.69 -18.79
C LEU A 2 6.68 0.88 -20.31
N GLY A 3 7.79 1.19 -21.01
CA GLY A 3 7.81 1.30 -22.47
C GLY A 3 7.49 -0.01 -23.19
N TYR A 4 7.96 -1.14 -22.66
CA TYR A 4 7.59 -2.46 -23.18
C TYR A 4 6.08 -2.70 -23.06
N VAL A 5 5.51 -2.46 -21.89
CA VAL A 5 4.06 -2.63 -21.67
C VAL A 5 3.27 -1.74 -22.63
N LYS A 6 3.65 -0.47 -22.76
CA LYS A 6 3.00 0.48 -23.68
C LYS A 6 2.92 -0.02 -25.12
N THR A 7 3.96 -0.73 -25.55
CA THR A 7 4.04 -1.27 -26.93
C THR A 7 3.31 -2.61 -27.05
N ALA A 8 3.52 -3.51 -26.06
CA ALA A 8 3.01 -4.88 -26.11
C ALA A 8 1.53 -4.99 -25.73
N ARG A 9 1.03 -4.05 -24.92
CA ARG A 9 -0.34 -4.02 -24.40
C ARG A 9 -0.89 -2.59 -24.48
N PRO A 10 -1.20 -2.10 -25.69
CA PRO A 10 -1.72 -0.73 -25.90
C PRO A 10 -3.11 -0.50 -25.26
N ASP A 11 -3.80 -1.57 -24.92
CA ASP A 11 -5.09 -1.61 -24.22
C ASP A 11 -4.97 -1.39 -22.70
N MET A 12 -3.74 -1.36 -22.16
CA MET A 12 -3.45 -1.32 -20.74
C MET A 12 -2.58 -0.11 -20.40
N GLU A 13 -2.86 0.55 -19.28
CA GLU A 13 -1.95 1.56 -18.73
C GLU A 13 -0.70 0.87 -18.18
N PRO A 14 0.51 1.30 -18.53
CA PRO A 14 1.73 0.75 -17.94
C PRO A 14 1.82 0.91 -16.42
N LEU A 15 1.37 2.06 -15.89
CA LEU A 15 1.43 2.39 -14.48
C LEU A 15 0.09 3.00 -14.03
N ASN A 16 -0.48 2.48 -12.95
CA ASN A 16 -1.63 3.11 -12.33
C ASN A 16 -1.19 4.27 -11.45
N VAL A 17 -1.60 5.49 -11.80
CA VAL A 17 -1.46 6.70 -10.99
C VAL A 17 -2.83 7.38 -10.92
N TYR A 18 -3.31 7.66 -9.71
CA TYR A 18 -4.63 8.23 -9.49
C TYR A 18 -4.66 9.24 -8.33
N GLN A 19 -5.70 10.05 -8.24
CA GLN A 19 -5.77 11.25 -7.41
C GLN A 19 -5.55 11.03 -5.90
N SER A 20 -6.14 9.98 -5.35
CA SER A 20 -6.12 9.72 -3.90
C SER A 20 -5.05 8.72 -3.48
N GLY A 21 -4.21 8.31 -4.43
CA GLY A 21 -3.19 7.30 -4.18
C GLY A 21 -1.93 7.89 -3.57
N SER A 22 -1.30 7.10 -2.74
CA SER A 22 0.06 7.34 -2.26
C SER A 22 1.12 7.05 -3.34
N GLU A 23 0.71 6.66 -4.56
CA GLU A 23 1.64 6.19 -5.60
C GLU A 23 2.70 7.22 -5.97
N VAL A 24 2.35 8.52 -5.97
CA VAL A 24 3.33 9.57 -6.25
C VAL A 24 4.32 9.70 -5.10
N ASP A 25 3.83 9.64 -3.87
CA ASP A 25 4.64 9.71 -2.66
C ASP A 25 5.52 8.46 -2.54
N ASP A 26 4.96 7.27 -2.80
CA ASP A 26 5.70 6.02 -2.81
C ASP A 26 6.77 6.00 -3.93
N LEU A 27 6.46 6.52 -5.11
CA LEU A 27 7.43 6.70 -6.19
C LEU A 27 8.53 7.68 -5.80
N PHE A 28 8.19 8.79 -5.16
CA PHE A 28 9.16 9.77 -4.68
C PHE A 28 10.09 9.15 -3.62
N MET A 29 9.53 8.42 -2.67
CA MET A 29 10.28 7.68 -1.66
C MET A 29 11.28 6.70 -2.31
N HIS A 30 10.83 5.87 -3.23
CA HIS A 30 11.69 4.89 -3.90
C HIS A 30 12.73 5.52 -4.83
N PHE A 31 12.40 6.65 -5.45
CA PHE A 31 13.32 7.36 -6.33
C PHE A 31 14.45 8.04 -5.57
N ASN A 32 14.16 8.63 -4.43
CA ASN A 32 15.08 9.47 -3.68
C ASN A 32 15.65 8.81 -2.42
N GLY A 33 15.09 7.69 -1.95
CA GLY A 33 15.42 7.11 -0.65
C GLY A 33 14.90 7.92 0.52
N GLN A 34 14.02 8.90 0.29
CA GLN A 34 13.40 9.71 1.33
C GLN A 34 12.17 9.01 1.89
N TYR A 35 11.93 9.19 3.18
CA TYR A 35 10.78 8.62 3.87
C TYR A 35 9.87 9.72 4.42
N PRO A 36 8.55 9.58 4.28
CA PRO A 36 7.61 10.53 4.87
C PRO A 36 7.61 10.44 6.39
N VAL A 37 7.57 11.58 7.05
CA VAL A 37 7.36 11.65 8.50
C VAL A 37 5.86 11.52 8.77
N LYS A 38 5.40 10.30 8.99
CA LYS A 38 3.99 10.00 9.26
C LYS A 38 3.63 10.36 10.72
N GLY A 39 2.44 10.87 10.91
CA GLY A 39 1.84 11.04 12.23
C GLY A 39 1.50 12.46 12.65
N ALA A 40 2.02 13.48 12.01
CA ALA A 40 1.66 14.86 12.33
C ALA A 40 0.58 15.47 11.41
N MET A 41 0.51 15.00 10.17
CA MET A 41 -0.49 15.42 9.18
C MET A 41 -0.74 14.30 8.17
N SER A 42 -1.96 14.20 7.68
CA SER A 42 -2.42 13.15 6.76
C SER A 42 -1.84 13.22 5.33
N ASN A 43 -0.87 14.08 5.04
CA ASN A 43 -0.46 14.41 3.67
C ASN A 43 1.04 14.37 3.44
N ASP A 44 1.80 13.53 4.13
CA ASP A 44 3.23 13.30 3.89
C ASP A 44 4.01 14.57 3.53
N PHE A 45 3.75 15.64 4.32
CA PHE A 45 4.25 16.97 4.04
C PHE A 45 5.75 17.11 4.31
N LEU A 46 6.25 16.34 5.29
CA LEU A 46 7.64 16.34 5.71
C LEU A 46 8.31 15.03 5.37
N TRP A 47 9.52 15.12 4.87
CA TRP A 47 10.35 14.01 4.43
C TRP A 47 11.71 14.05 5.14
N LEU A 48 12.33 12.90 5.31
CA LEU A 48 13.69 12.77 5.81
C LEU A 48 14.42 11.63 5.08
N ASP A 49 15.75 11.73 5.04
CA ASP A 49 16.62 10.62 4.65
C ASP A 49 17.11 9.90 5.91
N PRO A 50 16.63 8.69 6.20
CA PRO A 50 17.04 7.96 7.39
C PRO A 50 18.50 7.46 7.34
N ALA A 51 19.15 7.53 6.18
CA ALA A 51 20.55 7.15 6.00
C ALA A 51 21.51 8.28 6.41
N GLU A 52 21.04 9.50 6.60
CA GLU A 52 21.86 10.61 7.11
C GLU A 52 22.16 10.43 8.60
N GLU A 53 23.36 10.77 9.03
CA GLU A 53 23.79 10.73 10.44
C GLU A 53 22.99 11.74 11.30
N ASP A 54 22.63 12.88 10.73
CA ASP A 54 21.79 13.92 11.33
C ASP A 54 20.64 14.26 10.36
N PRO A 55 19.56 13.44 10.31
CA PRO A 55 18.50 13.59 9.33
C PRO A 55 17.81 14.95 9.43
N GLN A 56 17.79 15.68 8.34
CA GLN A 56 17.07 16.94 8.23
C GLN A 56 15.66 16.69 7.70
N LEU A 57 14.73 17.53 8.13
CA LEU A 57 13.36 17.51 7.62
C LEU A 57 13.25 18.42 6.41
N TYR A 58 12.70 17.88 5.34
CA TYR A 58 12.46 18.60 4.10
C TYR A 58 10.95 18.58 3.77
N THR A 59 10.47 19.66 3.23
CA THR A 59 9.22 19.59 2.47
C THR A 59 9.50 19.03 1.08
N PHE A 60 8.49 18.49 0.42
CA PHE A 60 8.63 18.01 -0.96
C PHE A 60 9.29 19.05 -1.89
N TYR A 61 8.98 20.33 -1.70
CA TYR A 61 9.48 21.40 -2.56
C TYR A 61 10.91 21.84 -2.23
N GLU A 62 11.41 21.58 -1.02
CA GLU A 62 12.74 21.99 -0.58
C GLU A 62 13.80 20.94 -0.87
N TYR A 63 13.40 19.70 -1.11
CA TYR A 63 14.34 18.63 -1.36
C TYR A 63 15.04 18.80 -2.72
N GLU A 64 16.37 18.76 -2.70
CA GLU A 64 17.21 19.10 -3.86
C GLU A 64 16.95 18.25 -5.11
N LYS A 65 16.49 16.99 -4.95
CA LYS A 65 16.22 16.06 -6.07
C LYS A 65 14.76 16.09 -6.55
N THR A 66 13.91 16.88 -5.93
CA THR A 66 12.51 17.00 -6.37
C THR A 66 12.37 17.44 -7.83
N PRO A 67 13.16 18.40 -8.35
CA PRO A 67 13.10 18.75 -9.77
C PRO A 67 13.39 17.56 -10.70
N GLU A 68 14.39 16.73 -10.37
CA GLU A 68 14.74 15.55 -11.17
C GLU A 68 13.60 14.51 -11.17
N PHE A 69 12.97 14.30 -10.01
CA PHE A 69 11.79 13.45 -9.90
C PHE A 69 10.63 13.95 -10.76
N LEU A 70 10.32 15.26 -10.69
CA LEU A 70 9.25 15.86 -11.48
C LEU A 70 9.53 15.79 -12.98
N GLU A 71 10.78 15.96 -13.41
CA GLU A 71 11.18 15.77 -14.80
C GLU A 71 10.97 14.31 -15.25
N MET A 72 11.28 13.34 -14.40
CA MET A 72 11.00 11.93 -14.67
C MET A 72 9.51 11.70 -14.85
N MET A 73 8.69 12.19 -13.92
CA MET A 73 7.23 12.04 -13.98
C MET A 73 6.65 12.71 -15.22
N ASN A 74 7.15 13.88 -15.60
CA ASN A 74 6.73 14.56 -16.83
C ASN A 74 7.07 13.73 -18.08
N ARG A 75 8.28 13.20 -18.19
CA ARG A 75 8.66 12.30 -19.30
C ARG A 75 7.78 11.06 -19.38
N TRP A 76 7.42 10.47 -18.24
CA TRP A 76 6.54 9.30 -18.20
C TRP A 76 5.10 9.65 -18.63
N ASN A 77 4.61 10.83 -18.23
CA ASN A 77 3.31 11.31 -18.67
C ASN A 77 3.29 11.57 -20.19
N GLU A 78 4.31 12.24 -20.73
CA GLU A 78 4.43 12.48 -22.16
C GLU A 78 4.54 11.18 -22.97
N ALA A 79 5.22 10.17 -22.42
CA ALA A 79 5.30 8.84 -23.01
C ALA A 79 3.98 8.06 -22.89
N GLY A 80 3.01 8.57 -22.13
CA GLY A 80 1.72 7.94 -21.91
C GLY A 80 1.80 6.67 -21.07
N TYR A 81 2.66 6.65 -20.06
CA TYR A 81 2.78 5.50 -19.15
C TYR A 81 1.67 5.48 -18.10
N PHE A 82 1.02 6.59 -17.85
CA PHE A 82 -0.18 6.71 -17.04
C PHE A 82 -1.13 7.75 -17.66
N THR A 83 -2.37 7.79 -17.17
CA THR A 83 -3.38 8.72 -17.71
C THR A 83 -2.99 10.18 -17.52
N LYS A 84 -3.25 11.02 -18.55
CA LYS A 84 -3.05 12.46 -18.43
C LYS A 84 -3.97 13.13 -17.40
N SER A 85 -5.07 12.47 -17.06
CA SER A 85 -6.01 12.91 -16.05
C SER A 85 -5.74 12.33 -14.66
N ALA A 86 -4.52 11.87 -14.37
CA ALA A 86 -4.15 11.23 -13.10
C ALA A 86 -4.60 12.02 -11.86
N LEU A 87 -4.50 13.35 -11.89
CA LEU A 87 -4.94 14.22 -10.79
C LEU A 87 -6.47 14.24 -10.56
N SER A 88 -7.26 13.72 -11.48
CA SER A 88 -8.72 13.59 -11.38
C SER A 88 -9.19 12.14 -11.52
N ASP A 89 -8.30 11.22 -11.75
CA ASP A 89 -8.59 9.79 -11.83
C ASP A 89 -8.80 9.24 -10.43
N THR A 90 -9.89 8.56 -10.19
CA THR A 90 -10.24 7.96 -8.90
C THR A 90 -10.21 6.44 -8.92
N ASP A 91 -9.84 5.82 -10.06
CA ASP A 91 -9.86 4.36 -10.21
C ASP A 91 -8.59 3.71 -9.62
N SER A 92 -8.65 3.34 -8.34
CA SER A 92 -7.61 2.60 -7.64
C SER A 92 -7.53 1.12 -8.04
N GLN A 93 -8.52 0.60 -8.75
CA GLN A 93 -8.67 -0.84 -9.02
C GLN A 93 -8.15 -1.27 -10.40
N LYS A 94 -7.49 -0.40 -11.14
CA LYS A 94 -7.06 -0.70 -12.51
C LYS A 94 -6.16 -1.92 -12.61
N VAL A 95 -5.25 -2.14 -11.66
CA VAL A 95 -4.39 -3.33 -11.66
C VAL A 95 -5.23 -4.58 -11.42
N LYS A 96 -6.10 -4.58 -10.43
CA LYS A 96 -7.00 -5.70 -10.13
C LYS A 96 -7.95 -6.03 -11.29
N ASN A 97 -8.34 -5.03 -12.04
CA ASN A 97 -9.23 -5.17 -13.19
C ASN A 97 -8.49 -5.41 -14.53
N GLY A 98 -7.16 -5.59 -14.50
CA GLY A 98 -6.34 -5.82 -15.69
C GLY A 98 -6.26 -4.62 -16.64
N LYS A 99 -6.57 -3.41 -16.17
CA LYS A 99 -6.49 -2.17 -16.95
C LYS A 99 -5.15 -1.47 -16.81
N ALA A 100 -4.37 -1.79 -15.77
CA ALA A 100 -3.01 -1.31 -15.58
C ALA A 100 -2.06 -2.46 -15.27
N ALA A 101 -0.81 -2.35 -15.71
CA ALA A 101 0.19 -3.41 -15.59
C ALA A 101 0.90 -3.41 -14.24
N CYS A 102 1.05 -2.26 -13.60
CA CYS A 102 1.67 -2.14 -12.29
C CYS A 102 1.14 -0.94 -11.50
N SER A 103 1.35 -0.97 -10.22
CA SER A 103 1.23 0.16 -9.30
C SER A 103 2.37 0.10 -8.29
N VAL A 104 2.62 1.20 -7.63
CA VAL A 104 3.49 1.26 -6.45
C VAL A 104 2.59 1.23 -5.23
N HIS A 105 2.74 0.22 -4.40
CA HIS A 105 1.86 0.02 -3.27
C HIS A 105 2.50 -0.92 -2.23
N ASN A 106 1.85 -1.07 -1.07
CA ASN A 106 2.29 -1.96 -0.02
C ASN A 106 2.13 -3.45 -0.40
N ILE A 107 2.73 -4.33 0.42
CA ILE A 107 2.71 -5.78 0.20
C ILE A 107 1.29 -6.37 0.29
N ASP A 108 0.40 -5.78 1.07
CA ASP A 108 -0.96 -6.29 1.25
C ASP A 108 -1.78 -6.16 -0.05
N SER A 109 -1.63 -5.03 -0.75
CA SER A 109 -2.24 -4.82 -2.06
C SER A 109 -1.73 -5.79 -3.12
N TYR A 110 -0.42 -6.12 -3.07
CA TYR A 110 0.16 -7.16 -3.91
C TYR A 110 -0.43 -8.54 -3.58
N SER A 111 -0.48 -8.89 -2.30
CA SER A 111 -0.99 -10.19 -1.84
C SER A 111 -2.44 -10.40 -2.26
N GLY A 112 -3.30 -9.40 -2.08
CA GLY A 112 -4.69 -9.45 -2.52
C GLY A 112 -4.81 -9.66 -4.02
N SER A 113 -4.08 -8.92 -4.84
CA SER A 113 -4.11 -9.08 -6.30
C SER A 113 -3.57 -10.43 -6.76
N TYR A 114 -2.54 -10.97 -6.09
CA TYR A 114 -1.97 -12.28 -6.40
C TYR A 114 -2.94 -13.42 -6.09
N ILE A 115 -3.68 -13.32 -4.98
CA ILE A 115 -4.68 -14.32 -4.58
C ILE A 115 -5.87 -14.31 -5.54
N GLU A 116 -6.35 -13.12 -5.94
CA GLU A 116 -7.48 -12.98 -6.85
C GLU A 116 -7.15 -13.45 -8.28
N HIS A 117 -5.91 -13.25 -8.74
CA HIS A 117 -5.46 -13.52 -10.10
C HIS A 117 -4.11 -14.24 -10.17
N PRO A 118 -4.00 -15.48 -9.65
CA PRO A 118 -2.74 -16.22 -9.63
C PRO A 118 -2.17 -16.48 -11.03
N GLU A 119 -3.04 -16.57 -12.04
CA GLU A 119 -2.67 -16.78 -13.44
C GLU A 119 -1.91 -15.61 -14.06
N TRP A 120 -2.03 -14.39 -13.51
CA TRP A 120 -1.31 -13.22 -14.00
C TRP A 120 0.15 -13.19 -13.56
N LYS A 121 0.54 -14.03 -12.60
CA LYS A 121 1.92 -14.20 -12.14
C LYS A 121 2.56 -12.87 -11.71
N PHE A 122 1.85 -12.11 -10.91
CA PHE A 122 2.36 -10.86 -10.34
C PHE A 122 3.75 -11.03 -9.74
N ARG A 123 4.55 -9.99 -9.82
CA ARG A 123 5.85 -9.90 -9.18
C ARG A 123 5.90 -8.68 -8.29
N TYR A 124 6.28 -8.89 -7.06
CA TYR A 124 6.60 -7.83 -6.13
C TYR A 124 8.10 -7.52 -6.23
N ALA A 125 8.44 -6.24 -6.37
CA ALA A 125 9.81 -5.78 -6.35
C ALA A 125 9.96 -4.67 -5.30
N ASN A 126 10.81 -4.91 -4.31
CA ASN A 126 11.21 -3.89 -3.36
C ASN A 126 12.58 -3.35 -3.80
N PHE A 127 12.65 -2.05 -4.09
CA PHE A 127 13.88 -1.39 -4.53
C PHE A 127 14.67 -0.78 -3.37
N THR A 128 14.08 -0.72 -2.18
CA THR A 128 14.75 -0.25 -0.96
C THR A 128 15.33 -1.42 -0.20
N LYS A 129 16.55 -1.26 0.32
CA LYS A 129 17.19 -2.25 1.19
C LYS A 129 16.71 -2.15 2.63
N ASP A 130 16.31 -0.95 3.01
CA ASP A 130 15.89 -0.63 4.36
C ASP A 130 14.37 -0.60 4.42
N VAL A 131 13.83 -1.23 5.44
CA VAL A 131 12.39 -1.24 5.72
C VAL A 131 12.14 -0.22 6.82
N SER A 132 11.32 0.78 6.56
CA SER A 132 10.88 1.69 7.62
C SER A 132 9.98 0.95 8.59
N ASN A 133 10.25 1.06 9.89
CA ASN A 133 9.31 0.59 10.89
C ASN A 133 8.07 1.48 10.87
N LEU A 134 6.92 0.86 10.70
CA LEU A 134 5.65 1.54 10.92
C LEU A 134 5.56 1.96 12.39
N PRO A 135 5.02 3.15 12.70
CA PRO A 135 4.77 3.53 14.08
C PRO A 135 3.86 2.47 14.73
N PHE A 136 4.13 2.12 15.98
CA PHE A 136 3.29 1.17 16.73
C PHE A 136 1.81 1.60 16.85
N THR A 137 1.52 2.87 16.55
CA THR A 137 0.18 3.46 16.55
C THR A 137 -0.52 3.38 15.19
N GLN A 138 0.09 2.80 14.17
CA GLN A 138 -0.52 2.78 12.84
C GLN A 138 -1.74 1.84 12.79
N ASP A 139 -1.60 0.66 13.41
CA ASP A 139 -2.66 -0.34 13.51
C ASP A 139 -2.86 -0.63 15.01
N ALA A 140 -3.67 0.18 15.66
CA ALA A 140 -3.86 0.10 17.09
C ALA A 140 -5.32 -0.13 17.45
N LEU A 141 -5.56 -1.06 18.38
CA LEU A 141 -6.83 -1.16 19.09
C LEU A 141 -6.83 -0.12 20.21
N VAL A 142 -7.88 0.65 20.28
CA VAL A 142 -8.08 1.62 21.38
C VAL A 142 -9.39 1.36 22.10
N ILE A 143 -9.38 1.58 23.41
CA ILE A 143 -10.60 1.53 24.24
C ILE A 143 -10.96 2.96 24.61
N SER A 144 -12.23 3.32 24.37
CA SER A 144 -12.72 4.65 24.72
C SER A 144 -12.58 4.90 26.23
N ASN A 145 -12.15 6.08 26.61
CA ASN A 145 -12.10 6.52 28.02
C ASN A 145 -13.49 6.64 28.67
N THR A 146 -14.55 6.60 27.86
CA THR A 146 -15.95 6.56 28.34
C THR A 146 -16.50 5.14 28.42
N SER A 147 -15.69 4.11 28.17
CA SER A 147 -16.14 2.73 28.28
C SER A 147 -16.49 2.38 29.75
N GLU A 148 -17.64 1.82 29.94
CA GLU A 148 -18.06 1.32 31.27
C GLU A 148 -17.44 -0.07 31.60
N ASN A 149 -16.86 -0.75 30.62
CA ASN A 149 -16.30 -2.10 30.78
C ASN A 149 -14.94 -2.27 30.04
N PRO A 150 -13.93 -1.45 30.37
CA PRO A 150 -12.66 -1.49 29.64
C PRO A 150 -11.91 -2.82 29.79
N GLU A 151 -11.98 -3.45 30.98
CA GLU A 151 -11.35 -4.77 31.20
C GLU A 151 -12.00 -5.85 30.35
N ARG A 152 -13.31 -5.82 30.14
CA ARG A 152 -14.00 -6.79 29.28
C ARG A 152 -13.63 -6.61 27.82
N ALA A 153 -13.40 -5.37 27.37
CA ALA A 153 -12.94 -5.10 26.02
C ALA A 153 -11.54 -5.68 25.81
N LEU A 154 -10.62 -5.56 26.78
CA LEU A 154 -9.30 -6.18 26.73
C LEU A 154 -9.38 -7.71 26.77
N MET A 155 -10.23 -8.29 27.62
CA MET A 155 -10.43 -9.74 27.69
C MET A 155 -10.96 -10.30 26.36
N LEU A 156 -11.86 -9.58 25.69
CA LEU A 156 -12.35 -9.98 24.38
C LEU A 156 -11.22 -9.95 23.34
N TYR A 157 -10.41 -8.90 23.36
CA TYR A 157 -9.26 -8.81 22.47
C TYR A 157 -8.24 -9.93 22.71
N GLU A 158 -7.92 -10.18 23.99
CA GLU A 158 -7.05 -11.29 24.38
C GLU A 158 -7.60 -12.64 23.90
N LEU A 159 -8.90 -12.89 24.11
CA LEU A 159 -9.54 -14.11 23.64
C LEU A 159 -9.41 -14.27 22.12
N ILE A 160 -9.75 -13.24 21.35
CA ILE A 160 -9.66 -13.29 19.87
C ILE A 160 -8.23 -13.51 19.40
N THR A 161 -7.21 -12.99 20.10
CA THR A 161 -5.82 -13.08 19.68
C THR A 161 -5.06 -14.30 20.22
N SER A 162 -5.60 -15.01 21.22
CA SER A 162 -4.92 -16.12 21.89
C SER A 162 -5.63 -17.47 21.75
N ASP A 163 -6.91 -17.47 21.37
CA ASP A 163 -7.71 -18.68 21.18
C ASP A 163 -8.04 -18.87 19.70
N GLU A 164 -7.64 -20.02 19.14
CA GLU A 164 -7.79 -20.32 17.71
C GLU A 164 -9.25 -20.36 17.25
N ASP A 165 -10.13 -20.93 18.06
CA ASP A 165 -11.57 -21.02 17.73
C ASP A 165 -12.20 -19.64 17.72
N ALA A 166 -11.86 -18.80 18.70
CA ALA A 166 -12.33 -17.42 18.79
C ALA A 166 -11.79 -16.57 17.63
N PHE A 167 -10.51 -16.75 17.26
CA PHE A 167 -9.92 -16.09 16.10
C PHE A 167 -10.65 -16.48 14.80
N ASN A 168 -10.80 -17.78 14.56
CA ASN A 168 -11.47 -18.29 13.37
C ASN A 168 -12.93 -17.82 13.30
N ALA A 169 -13.65 -17.88 14.41
CA ALA A 169 -15.04 -17.40 14.44
C ALA A 169 -15.16 -15.89 14.19
N PHE A 170 -14.20 -15.10 14.65
CA PHE A 170 -14.21 -13.64 14.48
C PHE A 170 -13.85 -13.23 13.05
N PHE A 171 -12.80 -13.84 12.48
CA PHE A 171 -12.28 -13.43 11.17
C PHE A 171 -12.92 -14.17 9.99
N TYR A 172 -13.28 -15.44 10.15
CA TYR A 172 -13.76 -16.28 9.06
C TYR A 172 -15.23 -16.67 9.20
N GLY A 173 -15.80 -16.52 10.40
CA GLY A 173 -17.20 -16.89 10.68
C GLY A 173 -17.35 -18.32 11.18
N ILE A 174 -18.32 -19.06 10.66
CA ILE A 174 -18.66 -20.41 11.11
C ILE A 174 -18.16 -21.44 10.11
N GLU A 175 -17.32 -22.38 10.57
CA GLU A 175 -16.83 -23.47 9.77
C GLU A 175 -17.99 -24.30 9.20
N GLY A 176 -17.87 -24.69 7.95
CA GLY A 176 -18.92 -25.40 7.20
C GLY A 176 -20.09 -24.53 6.73
N THR A 177 -20.09 -23.22 7.07
CA THR A 177 -21.10 -22.25 6.65
C THR A 177 -20.48 -21.07 5.92
N SER A 178 -19.44 -20.49 6.49
CA SER A 178 -18.74 -19.33 5.93
C SER A 178 -17.39 -19.72 5.32
N TYR A 179 -16.76 -20.74 5.85
CA TYR A 179 -15.46 -21.24 5.38
C TYR A 179 -15.30 -22.75 5.64
N GLU A 180 -14.32 -23.33 4.99
CA GLU A 180 -13.81 -24.68 5.24
C GLU A 180 -12.27 -24.67 5.26
N PHE A 181 -11.67 -25.67 5.93
CA PHE A 181 -10.24 -25.93 5.82
C PHE A 181 -9.96 -26.89 4.68
N VAL A 182 -9.08 -26.51 3.77
CA VAL A 182 -8.58 -27.36 2.69
C VAL A 182 -7.05 -27.31 2.73
N ASP A 183 -6.41 -28.45 2.98
CA ASP A 183 -4.94 -28.56 3.10
C ASP A 183 -4.35 -27.52 4.07
N ASP A 184 -4.93 -27.40 5.27
CA ASP A 184 -4.57 -26.43 6.33
C ASP A 184 -4.73 -24.95 5.91
N GLN A 185 -5.44 -24.67 4.84
CA GLN A 185 -5.75 -23.32 4.40
C GLN A 185 -7.24 -23.02 4.52
N VAL A 186 -7.56 -21.82 4.98
CA VAL A 186 -8.93 -21.33 5.04
C VAL A 186 -9.41 -20.99 3.63
N LYS A 187 -10.54 -21.56 3.25
CA LYS A 187 -11.21 -21.31 1.99
C LYS A 187 -12.65 -20.85 2.25
N ALA A 188 -13.01 -19.67 1.73
CA ALA A 188 -14.38 -19.17 1.80
C ALA A 188 -15.37 -20.07 1.04
N LEU A 189 -16.56 -20.26 1.60
CA LEU A 189 -17.67 -21.01 1.03
C LEU A 189 -18.67 -20.13 0.28
#